data_7f27b95b36960db25515f3735c2a0de3
#
_entry.id   7f27b95b36960db25515f3735c2a0de3
#
_cell.length_a   1.000
_cell.length_b   1.000
_cell.length_c   1.000
_cell.angle_alpha   90.00
_cell.angle_beta   90.00
_cell.angle_gamma   90.00
#
_symmetry.space_group_name_H-M   'P 1'
#
loop_
_entity.id
_entity.type
_entity.pdbx_description
1 polymer ?
#
loop_
_entity_poly.entity_id
_entity_poly.type
_entity_poly.pdbx_seq_one_letter_code
_entity_poly.pdbx_strand_id
1 'polypeptide(L)'
;MKLKKWVKVAIGVLAGTGIISICGYVGVNMYVDSMLNNLNKTDDIKEEEVSIADSVKEQVINTNVVNIALFGTDHDGGEGDDSFERSDATKIISLDMDHKTIMITNLQRDNIIYIPDPINDFDKLNHAHWYGGPQLAVKTINANFDLDITKYVGFSFDSLERIVDLVGGVDIYLTRAEISQQIKPLGVYGDAGVYHLNGYQALTYCRIREIDSDYTRMERQNNVIMAIIDKVKDKNILELVDLANQIMPYIETNLSNEDIKSYLMSLLTFDLSNIKQYQVPEGGFDDINVRSYKGYHPLYLLRSYSDMVKQLHKNIYNDDNYQPSEQLLEIEKSIYEYFGEWKVEDSGA
;
A
#
# COMPACT_ATOMS: atom_id res chain seq x y z
N MET A 1 10.91 -24.39 57.63
CA MET A 1 9.55 -23.77 57.67
C MET A 1 8.67 -24.51 56.65
N LYS A 2 7.67 -25.30 57.08
CA LYS A 2 6.83 -26.04 56.12
C LYS A 2 5.79 -25.06 55.53
N LEU A 3 5.86 -24.83 54.22
CA LEU A 3 4.85 -24.03 53.49
C LEU A 3 3.45 -24.57 53.74
N LYS A 4 2.52 -23.68 54.13
CA LYS A 4 1.13 -24.04 54.36
C LYS A 4 0.50 -24.67 53.12
N LYS A 5 -0.37 -25.64 53.29
CA LYS A 5 -0.96 -26.46 52.19
C LYS A 5 -1.60 -25.60 51.07
N TRP A 6 -2.25 -24.49 51.44
CA TRP A 6 -2.87 -23.55 50.50
C TRP A 6 -1.86 -22.79 49.63
N VAL A 7 -0.63 -22.48 50.16
CA VAL A 7 0.44 -21.83 49.40
C VAL A 7 0.98 -22.75 48.29
N LYS A 8 1.06 -24.06 48.57
CA LYS A 8 1.44 -25.06 47.57
C LYS A 8 0.39 -25.20 46.48
N VAL A 9 -0.89 -25.12 46.85
CA VAL A 9 -2.01 -25.14 45.89
C VAL A 9 -1.98 -23.85 45.03
N ALA A 10 -1.78 -22.68 45.64
CA ALA A 10 -1.67 -21.42 44.90
C ALA A 10 -0.49 -21.39 43.92
N ILE A 11 0.66 -21.92 44.34
CA ILE A 11 1.83 -22.05 43.45
C ILE A 11 1.54 -23.05 42.32
N GLY A 12 0.85 -24.15 42.60
CA GLY A 12 0.45 -25.13 41.57
C GLY A 12 -0.54 -24.55 40.57
N VAL A 13 -1.50 -23.73 41.01
CA VAL A 13 -2.46 -23.06 40.14
C VAL A 13 -1.75 -21.98 39.27
N LEU A 14 -0.88 -21.17 39.89
CA LEU A 14 -0.08 -20.16 39.13
C LEU A 14 0.87 -20.82 38.15
N ALA A 15 1.52 -21.90 38.48
CA ALA A 15 2.37 -22.67 37.56
C ALA A 15 1.53 -23.32 36.46
N GLY A 16 0.36 -23.88 36.79
CA GLY A 16 -0.55 -24.48 35.81
C GLY A 16 -1.12 -23.45 34.83
N THR A 17 -1.56 -22.28 35.30
CA THR A 17 -2.02 -21.19 34.44
C THR A 17 -0.88 -20.61 33.59
N GLY A 18 0.32 -20.49 34.15
CA GLY A 18 1.52 -20.07 33.40
C GLY A 18 1.88 -21.04 32.27
N ILE A 19 1.86 -22.37 32.55
CA ILE A 19 2.10 -23.41 31.55
C ILE A 19 1.01 -23.42 30.48
N ILE A 20 -0.27 -23.29 30.86
CA ILE A 20 -1.38 -23.23 29.90
C ILE A 20 -1.26 -21.96 29.02
N SER A 21 -0.88 -20.82 29.61
CA SER A 21 -0.67 -19.57 28.86
C SER A 21 0.52 -19.70 27.91
N ILE A 22 1.63 -20.30 28.34
CA ILE A 22 2.82 -20.55 27.48
C ILE A 22 2.49 -21.56 26.39
N CYS A 23 1.81 -22.66 26.71
CA CYS A 23 1.41 -23.64 25.69
C CYS A 23 0.39 -23.07 24.71
N GLY A 24 -0.54 -22.22 25.17
CA GLY A 24 -1.47 -21.48 24.32
C GLY A 24 -0.73 -20.51 23.40
N TYR A 25 0.19 -19.71 23.93
CA TYR A 25 1.01 -18.78 23.15
C TYR A 25 1.89 -19.50 22.12
N VAL A 26 2.58 -20.60 22.52
CA VAL A 26 3.39 -21.42 21.60
C VAL A 26 2.51 -22.08 20.55
N GLY A 27 1.35 -22.60 20.94
CA GLY A 27 0.40 -23.22 20.01
C GLY A 27 -0.14 -22.24 18.97
N VAL A 28 -0.50 -21.02 19.38
CA VAL A 28 -0.94 -19.95 18.47
C VAL A 28 0.20 -19.55 17.55
N ASN A 29 1.42 -19.35 18.07
CA ASN A 29 2.58 -19.01 17.22
C ASN A 29 2.89 -20.11 16.21
N MET A 30 2.94 -21.38 16.61
CA MET A 30 3.16 -22.51 15.70
C MET A 30 2.06 -22.63 14.63
N TYR A 31 0.81 -22.35 15.01
CA TYR A 31 -0.31 -22.34 14.08
C TYR A 31 -0.16 -21.20 13.09
N VAL A 32 0.13 -19.97 13.53
CA VAL A 32 0.40 -18.82 12.68
C VAL A 32 1.61 -19.07 11.77
N ASP A 33 2.70 -19.66 12.28
CA ASP A 33 3.87 -20.04 11.46
C ASP A 33 3.52 -21.03 10.36
N SER A 34 2.74 -22.07 10.71
CA SER A 34 2.28 -23.07 9.73
C SER A 34 1.45 -22.44 8.61
N MET A 35 0.69 -21.40 8.94
CA MET A 35 -0.14 -20.67 8.00
C MET A 35 0.69 -19.78 7.08
N LEU A 36 1.60 -19.01 7.66
CA LEU A 36 2.47 -18.07 6.93
C LEU A 36 3.46 -18.78 5.99
N ASN A 37 3.66 -20.10 6.16
CA ASN A 37 4.47 -20.92 5.23
C ASN A 37 3.78 -21.15 3.87
N ASN A 38 2.49 -20.83 3.73
CA ASN A 38 1.74 -20.95 2.47
C ASN A 38 1.72 -19.65 1.64
N LEU A 39 2.43 -18.61 2.08
CA LEU A 39 2.58 -17.36 1.33
C LEU A 39 3.42 -17.54 0.07
N ASN A 40 3.06 -16.82 -1.00
CA ASN A 40 3.94 -16.60 -2.14
C ASN A 40 5.02 -15.58 -1.73
N LYS A 41 6.05 -16.08 -1.05
CA LYS A 41 7.18 -15.26 -0.62
C LYS A 41 8.20 -15.14 -1.71
N THR A 42 8.63 -13.90 -1.90
CA THR A 42 9.81 -13.59 -2.70
C THR A 42 11.03 -13.37 -1.80
N ASP A 43 12.18 -13.26 -2.42
CA ASP A 43 13.43 -12.97 -1.72
C ASP A 43 13.36 -11.61 -1.02
N ASP A 44 14.07 -11.47 0.08
CA ASP A 44 14.16 -10.23 0.83
C ASP A 44 14.91 -9.16 0.00
N ILE A 45 14.39 -7.94 0.01
CA ILE A 45 15.02 -6.81 -0.66
C ILE A 45 16.01 -6.16 0.29
N LYS A 46 17.28 -6.07 -0.13
CA LYS A 46 18.32 -5.44 0.68
C LYS A 46 18.33 -3.94 0.49
N GLU A 47 18.61 -3.21 1.56
CA GLU A 47 18.66 -1.74 1.54
C GLU A 47 19.61 -1.18 0.50
N GLU A 48 20.76 -1.83 0.27
CA GLU A 48 21.74 -1.43 -0.74
C GLU A 48 21.24 -1.58 -2.19
N GLU A 49 20.18 -2.35 -2.40
CA GLU A 49 19.61 -2.63 -3.73
C GLU A 49 18.47 -1.69 -4.11
N VAL A 50 17.96 -0.86 -3.19
CA VAL A 50 16.73 -0.08 -3.37
C VAL A 50 16.89 1.44 -3.32
N SER A 51 18.08 1.95 -3.59
CA SER A 51 18.36 3.39 -3.79
C SER A 51 17.90 4.30 -2.64
N ILE A 52 18.04 3.85 -1.39
CA ILE A 52 17.78 4.68 -0.22
C ILE A 52 18.98 5.61 -0.02
N ALA A 53 18.76 6.93 -0.10
CA ALA A 53 19.81 7.90 0.13
C ALA A 53 20.29 7.86 1.59
N ASP A 54 21.59 8.03 1.81
CA ASP A 54 22.16 7.96 3.18
C ASP A 54 21.57 9.06 4.09
N SER A 55 21.32 10.26 3.56
CA SER A 55 20.64 11.34 4.29
C SER A 55 19.22 10.95 4.72
N VAL A 56 18.50 10.15 3.94
CA VAL A 56 17.17 9.63 4.29
C VAL A 56 17.30 8.67 5.47
N LYS A 57 18.23 7.73 5.42
CA LYS A 57 18.49 6.79 6.54
C LYS A 57 18.78 7.54 7.84
N GLU A 58 19.61 8.58 7.79
CA GLU A 58 19.94 9.39 8.96
C GLU A 58 18.72 10.14 9.53
N GLN A 59 17.83 10.62 8.67
CA GLN A 59 16.64 11.37 9.07
C GLN A 59 15.55 10.46 9.65
N VAL A 60 15.35 9.26 9.09
CA VAL A 60 14.28 8.35 9.50
C VAL A 60 14.68 7.37 10.61
N ILE A 61 15.97 7.19 10.90
CA ILE A 61 16.49 6.21 11.86
C ILE A 61 15.90 6.31 13.26
N ASN A 62 15.45 7.49 13.64
CA ASN A 62 14.84 7.74 14.95
C ASN A 62 13.32 7.71 14.91
N THR A 63 12.72 7.45 13.75
CA THR A 63 11.28 7.29 13.62
C THR A 63 10.92 5.81 13.82
N ASN A 64 9.80 5.55 14.45
CA ASN A 64 9.25 4.20 14.56
C ASN A 64 8.11 4.02 13.53
N VAL A 65 8.37 4.46 12.29
CA VAL A 65 7.44 4.35 11.17
C VAL A 65 7.93 3.26 10.23
N VAL A 66 7.03 2.36 9.85
CA VAL A 66 7.28 1.32 8.85
C VAL A 66 6.53 1.66 7.58
N ASN A 67 7.25 1.77 6.46
CA ASN A 67 6.68 2.00 5.15
C ASN A 67 6.65 0.70 4.34
N ILE A 68 5.47 0.35 3.82
CA ILE A 68 5.25 -0.85 3.00
C ILE A 68 4.67 -0.40 1.67
N ALA A 69 5.28 -0.78 0.55
CA ALA A 69 4.70 -0.54 -0.76
C ALA A 69 3.58 -1.53 -1.03
N LEU A 70 2.46 -1.03 -1.55
CA LEU A 70 1.32 -1.85 -1.96
C LEU A 70 1.12 -1.70 -3.48
N PHE A 71 1.21 -2.81 -4.19
CA PHE A 71 1.04 -2.86 -5.64
C PHE A 71 -0.21 -3.65 -6.02
N GLY A 72 -1.09 -3.00 -6.79
CA GLY A 72 -2.23 -3.65 -7.43
C GLY A 72 -1.95 -3.78 -8.94
N THR A 73 -1.86 -5.01 -9.45
CA THR A 73 -1.56 -5.29 -10.86
C THR A 73 -2.80 -5.74 -11.62
N ASP A 74 -2.86 -5.42 -12.91
CA ASP A 74 -3.89 -5.90 -13.82
C ASP A 74 -3.27 -6.93 -14.77
N HIS A 75 -3.80 -8.14 -14.78
CA HIS A 75 -3.36 -9.18 -15.70
C HIS A 75 -4.01 -8.94 -17.07
N ASP A 76 -3.36 -8.14 -17.90
CA ASP A 76 -3.85 -7.81 -19.26
C ASP A 76 -3.71 -8.98 -20.25
N GLY A 77 -3.50 -10.20 -19.79
CA GLY A 77 -3.59 -11.43 -20.59
C GLY A 77 -2.68 -11.48 -21.83
N GLY A 78 -1.63 -10.69 -21.86
CA GLY A 78 -0.64 -10.72 -22.95
C GLY A 78 0.15 -12.02 -22.91
N GLU A 79 -0.22 -12.99 -23.75
CA GLU A 79 0.56 -14.19 -23.95
C GLU A 79 1.93 -13.81 -24.56
N GLY A 80 3.01 -14.03 -23.84
CA GLY A 80 4.34 -14.18 -24.42
C GLY A 80 5.39 -13.10 -24.16
N ASP A 81 5.24 -12.27 -23.13
CA ASP A 81 6.29 -11.36 -22.70
C ASP A 81 6.77 -11.76 -21.28
N ASP A 82 8.10 -11.88 -21.10
CA ASP A 82 8.74 -12.16 -19.80
C ASP A 82 8.72 -10.93 -18.87
N SER A 83 8.00 -9.87 -19.22
CA SER A 83 7.85 -8.65 -18.41
C SER A 83 6.86 -8.86 -17.26
N PHE A 84 7.10 -8.15 -16.16
CA PHE A 84 6.11 -8.08 -15.08
C PHE A 84 4.88 -7.27 -15.50
N GLU A 85 3.80 -7.40 -14.75
CA GLU A 85 2.59 -6.60 -14.98
C GLU A 85 2.79 -5.14 -14.55
N ARG A 86 1.98 -4.22 -15.09
CA ARG A 86 1.96 -2.83 -14.63
C ARG A 86 1.22 -2.72 -13.29
N SER A 87 1.77 -1.91 -12.37
CA SER A 87 1.05 -1.59 -11.14
C SER A 87 0.08 -0.44 -11.39
N ASP A 88 -1.17 -0.77 -11.67
CA ASP A 88 -2.23 0.23 -11.88
C ASP A 88 -2.71 0.90 -10.57
N ALA A 89 -2.35 0.33 -9.44
CA ALA A 89 -2.48 0.93 -8.12
C ALA A 89 -1.14 0.83 -7.39
N THR A 90 -0.52 1.98 -7.10
CA THR A 90 0.70 2.07 -6.30
C THR A 90 0.40 2.91 -5.07
N LYS A 91 0.57 2.33 -3.89
CA LYS A 91 0.31 2.98 -2.61
C LYS A 91 1.44 2.73 -1.63
N ILE A 92 1.59 3.60 -0.66
CA ILE A 92 2.46 3.42 0.50
C ILE A 92 1.58 3.31 1.72
N ILE A 93 1.74 2.24 2.48
CA ILE A 93 1.11 2.04 3.78
C ILE A 93 2.16 2.38 4.83
N SER A 94 1.96 3.49 5.55
CA SER A 94 2.84 3.92 6.62
C SER A 94 2.22 3.61 7.96
N LEU A 95 2.90 2.80 8.76
CA LEU A 95 2.51 2.39 10.10
C LEU A 95 3.36 3.15 11.12
N ASP A 96 2.79 4.16 11.78
CA ASP A 96 3.43 4.86 12.88
C ASP A 96 3.18 4.08 14.19
N MET A 97 4.21 3.37 14.63
CA MET A 97 4.13 2.47 15.78
C MET A 97 4.03 3.24 17.11
N ASP A 98 4.54 4.47 17.17
CA ASP A 98 4.53 5.30 18.38
C ASP A 98 3.17 5.97 18.57
N HIS A 99 2.63 6.57 17.51
CA HIS A 99 1.33 7.25 17.56
C HIS A 99 0.15 6.34 17.26
N LYS A 100 0.42 5.07 16.85
CA LYS A 100 -0.59 4.05 16.50
C LYS A 100 -1.55 4.51 15.40
N THR A 101 -1.01 5.16 14.39
CA THR A 101 -1.75 5.67 13.25
C THR A 101 -1.32 5.00 11.95
N ILE A 102 -2.25 4.94 11.00
CA ILE A 102 -2.00 4.41 9.66
C ILE A 102 -2.24 5.55 8.67
N MET A 103 -1.33 5.65 7.69
CA MET A 103 -1.52 6.50 6.52
C MET A 103 -1.49 5.66 5.26
N ILE A 104 -2.40 5.94 4.34
CA ILE A 104 -2.41 5.39 2.98
C ILE A 104 -2.07 6.53 2.03
N THR A 105 -0.90 6.49 1.42
CA THR A 105 -0.49 7.45 0.40
C THR A 105 -0.65 6.84 -0.99
N ASN A 106 -1.45 7.47 -1.84
CA ASN A 106 -1.61 7.07 -3.23
C ASN A 106 -0.55 7.76 -4.09
N LEU A 107 0.17 7.01 -4.89
CA LEU A 107 1.07 7.55 -5.89
C LEU A 107 0.40 7.48 -7.26
N GLN A 108 0.27 8.63 -7.93
CA GLN A 108 -0.34 8.68 -9.27
C GLN A 108 0.57 7.94 -10.27
N ARG A 109 0.01 6.92 -10.93
CA ARG A 109 0.73 5.98 -11.79
C ARG A 109 1.37 6.61 -13.03
N ASP A 110 0.79 7.70 -13.55
CA ASP A 110 1.22 8.39 -14.76
C ASP A 110 2.24 9.52 -14.47
N ASN A 111 2.68 9.70 -13.20
CA ASN A 111 3.74 10.63 -12.84
C ASN A 111 5.02 10.30 -13.62
N ILE A 112 5.63 11.32 -14.21
CA ILE A 112 6.99 11.23 -14.78
C ILE A 112 7.95 11.07 -13.61
N ILE A 113 8.74 10.00 -13.63
CA ILE A 113 9.76 9.73 -12.62
C ILE A 113 11.04 9.22 -13.31
N TYR A 114 12.14 9.26 -12.59
CA TYR A 114 13.36 8.57 -12.97
C TYR A 114 13.32 7.12 -12.51
N ILE A 115 13.46 6.18 -13.43
CA ILE A 115 13.61 4.75 -13.12
C ILE A 115 15.10 4.43 -13.08
N PRO A 116 15.64 4.04 -11.89
CA PRO A 116 17.07 3.74 -11.74
C PRO A 116 17.52 2.52 -12.54
N ASP A 117 18.84 2.21 -12.42
CA ASP A 117 19.44 0.98 -13.00
C ASP A 117 18.54 -0.26 -12.73
N PRO A 118 18.31 -1.11 -13.75
CA PRO A 118 18.99 -1.18 -15.05
C PRO A 118 18.43 -0.27 -16.15
N ILE A 119 17.36 0.48 -15.90
CA ILE A 119 16.67 1.29 -16.93
C ILE A 119 17.39 2.61 -17.17
N ASN A 120 17.71 3.35 -16.09
CA ASN A 120 18.41 4.65 -16.13
C ASN A 120 17.74 5.67 -17.09
N ASP A 121 16.41 5.80 -17.03
CA ASP A 121 15.63 6.64 -17.92
C ASP A 121 14.36 7.17 -17.24
N PHE A 122 13.68 8.11 -17.89
CA PHE A 122 12.40 8.64 -17.43
C PHE A 122 11.24 7.85 -18.01
N ASP A 123 10.23 7.57 -17.19
CA ASP A 123 8.99 6.97 -17.64
C ASP A 123 7.86 7.19 -16.61
N LYS A 124 6.70 6.58 -16.83
CA LYS A 124 5.60 6.52 -15.88
C LYS A 124 5.99 5.68 -14.65
N LEU A 125 5.49 6.08 -13.49
CA LEU A 125 5.72 5.34 -12.25
C LEU A 125 5.34 3.85 -12.35
N ASN A 126 4.20 3.54 -12.97
CA ASN A 126 3.74 2.15 -13.07
C ASN A 126 4.57 1.29 -14.03
N HIS A 127 5.38 1.90 -14.91
CA HIS A 127 6.29 1.17 -15.77
C HIS A 127 7.51 0.62 -15.02
N ALA A 128 7.88 1.20 -13.86
CA ALA A 128 8.93 0.64 -13.03
C ALA A 128 8.61 -0.82 -12.61
N HIS A 129 7.36 -1.09 -12.24
CA HIS A 129 6.91 -2.45 -11.94
C HIS A 129 6.92 -3.35 -13.18
N TRP A 130 6.52 -2.84 -14.33
CA TRP A 130 6.55 -3.57 -15.59
C TRP A 130 7.96 -3.96 -16.02
N TYR A 131 8.95 -3.08 -15.84
CA TYR A 131 10.34 -3.32 -16.24
C TYR A 131 11.09 -4.28 -15.32
N GLY A 132 10.83 -4.29 -14.03
CA GLY A 132 11.62 -5.06 -13.06
C GLY A 132 10.88 -5.49 -11.80
N GLY A 133 9.56 -5.61 -11.89
CA GLY A 133 8.72 -6.09 -10.81
C GLY A 133 8.72 -5.19 -9.58
N PRO A 134 8.29 -5.76 -8.45
CA PRO A 134 8.17 -5.00 -7.20
C PRO A 134 9.50 -4.44 -6.70
N GLN A 135 10.62 -5.14 -6.94
CA GLN A 135 11.93 -4.67 -6.50
C GLN A 135 12.35 -3.36 -7.19
N LEU A 136 12.21 -3.28 -8.52
CA LEU A 136 12.52 -2.06 -9.26
C LEU A 136 11.51 -0.95 -8.96
N ALA A 137 10.24 -1.29 -8.74
CA ALA A 137 9.22 -0.33 -8.33
C ALA A 137 9.54 0.29 -6.96
N VAL A 138 9.93 -0.51 -5.96
CA VAL A 138 10.39 -0.03 -4.65
C VAL A 138 11.63 0.86 -4.79
N LYS A 139 12.64 0.41 -5.54
CA LYS A 139 13.84 1.19 -5.83
C LYS A 139 13.51 2.55 -6.45
N THR A 140 12.57 2.56 -7.39
CA THR A 140 12.10 3.78 -8.06
C THR A 140 11.37 4.71 -7.10
N ILE A 141 10.50 4.17 -6.24
CA ILE A 141 9.79 4.96 -5.23
C ILE A 141 10.78 5.61 -4.26
N ASN A 142 11.72 4.85 -3.72
CA ASN A 142 12.73 5.39 -2.79
C ASN A 142 13.54 6.52 -3.43
N ALA A 143 14.00 6.33 -4.68
CA ALA A 143 14.82 7.32 -5.39
C ALA A 143 14.09 8.64 -5.67
N ASN A 144 12.78 8.60 -5.96
CA ASN A 144 12.00 9.76 -6.39
C ASN A 144 11.21 10.42 -5.25
N PHE A 145 11.04 9.74 -4.13
CA PHE A 145 10.23 10.22 -2.99
C PHE A 145 11.00 10.23 -1.67
N ASP A 146 12.31 9.97 -1.70
CA ASP A 146 13.19 9.94 -0.53
C ASP A 146 12.62 9.06 0.60
N LEU A 147 12.22 7.83 0.27
CA LEU A 147 11.69 6.88 1.24
C LEU A 147 12.67 5.74 1.53
N ASP A 148 12.38 4.97 2.57
CA ASP A 148 13.19 3.87 3.08
C ASP A 148 12.52 2.50 2.92
N ILE A 149 11.70 2.35 1.91
CA ILE A 149 10.89 1.14 1.69
C ILE A 149 11.79 -0.03 1.32
N THR A 150 11.66 -1.15 2.06
CA THR A 150 12.28 -2.44 1.75
C THR A 150 11.26 -3.56 1.69
N LYS A 151 10.01 -3.27 2.06
CA LYS A 151 8.93 -4.25 2.16
C LYS A 151 7.78 -3.90 1.21
N TYR A 152 7.17 -4.95 0.63
CA TYR A 152 6.03 -4.76 -0.24
C TYR A 152 4.96 -5.85 -0.08
N VAL A 153 3.77 -5.52 -0.55
CA VAL A 153 2.65 -6.43 -0.74
C VAL A 153 2.11 -6.20 -2.15
N GLY A 154 2.04 -7.25 -2.94
CA GLY A 154 1.47 -7.26 -4.28
C GLY A 154 0.21 -8.11 -4.34
N PHE A 155 -0.78 -7.67 -5.10
CA PHE A 155 -1.98 -8.45 -5.41
C PHE A 155 -2.50 -8.11 -6.81
N SER A 156 -3.04 -9.12 -7.49
CA SER A 156 -3.74 -8.89 -8.76
C SER A 156 -5.16 -8.39 -8.53
N PHE A 157 -5.79 -7.83 -9.54
CA PHE A 157 -7.20 -7.45 -9.46
C PHE A 157 -8.12 -8.66 -9.24
N ASP A 158 -7.77 -9.83 -9.79
CA ASP A 158 -8.52 -11.07 -9.51
C ASP A 158 -8.40 -11.48 -8.03
N SER A 159 -7.25 -11.22 -7.42
CA SER A 159 -7.05 -11.41 -5.99
C SER A 159 -7.92 -10.46 -5.16
N LEU A 160 -8.07 -9.20 -5.57
CA LEU A 160 -8.96 -8.25 -4.91
C LEU A 160 -10.42 -8.74 -4.90
N GLU A 161 -10.90 -9.27 -6.03
CA GLU A 161 -12.23 -9.87 -6.13
C GLU A 161 -12.41 -10.98 -5.07
N ARG A 162 -11.43 -11.89 -4.97
CA ARG A 162 -11.45 -12.98 -3.99
C ARG A 162 -11.39 -12.48 -2.55
N ILE A 163 -10.53 -11.50 -2.27
CA ILE A 163 -10.40 -10.89 -0.93
C ILE A 163 -11.73 -10.29 -0.48
N VAL A 164 -12.39 -9.54 -1.37
CA VAL A 164 -13.71 -8.94 -1.06
C VAL A 164 -14.75 -10.02 -0.78
N ASP A 165 -14.79 -11.10 -1.56
CA ASP A 165 -15.74 -12.19 -1.31
C ASP A 165 -15.44 -12.92 0.01
N LEU A 166 -14.17 -13.12 0.36
CA LEU A 166 -13.75 -13.77 1.61
C LEU A 166 -14.12 -12.95 2.87
N VAL A 167 -14.10 -11.62 2.79
CA VAL A 167 -14.58 -10.78 3.91
C VAL A 167 -16.10 -10.68 3.95
N GLY A 168 -16.81 -11.29 3.01
CA GLY A 168 -18.27 -11.32 2.95
C GLY A 168 -18.87 -10.16 2.17
N GLY A 169 -18.16 -9.56 1.24
CA GLY A 169 -18.56 -8.37 0.48
C GLY A 169 -18.29 -7.07 1.23
N VAL A 170 -18.44 -5.94 0.54
CA VAL A 170 -18.16 -4.60 1.07
C VAL A 170 -19.35 -3.66 0.87
N ASP A 171 -19.55 -2.73 1.82
CA ASP A 171 -20.62 -1.74 1.75
C ASP A 171 -20.06 -0.42 1.26
N ILE A 172 -20.44 0.00 0.04
CA ILE A 172 -19.92 1.20 -0.65
C ILE A 172 -21.07 2.15 -0.97
N TYR A 173 -20.88 3.45 -0.70
CA TYR A 173 -21.78 4.47 -1.19
C TYR A 173 -21.54 4.69 -2.68
N LEU A 174 -22.57 4.49 -3.49
CA LEU A 174 -22.55 4.72 -4.93
C LEU A 174 -23.33 5.96 -5.31
N THR A 175 -22.75 6.78 -6.18
CA THR A 175 -23.43 7.91 -6.83
C THR A 175 -24.32 7.42 -7.96
N ARG A 176 -25.26 8.27 -8.41
CA ARG A 176 -26.11 7.94 -9.59
C ARG A 176 -25.27 7.73 -10.85
N ALA A 177 -24.19 8.50 -11.02
CA ALA A 177 -23.29 8.36 -12.16
C ALA A 177 -22.64 6.98 -12.18
N GLU A 178 -22.12 6.50 -11.06
CA GLU A 178 -21.50 5.18 -10.94
C GLU A 178 -22.49 4.04 -11.18
N ILE A 179 -23.71 4.14 -10.62
CA ILE A 179 -24.76 3.12 -10.84
C ILE A 179 -25.16 3.07 -12.30
N SER A 180 -25.30 4.22 -12.97
CA SER A 180 -25.79 4.29 -14.34
C SER A 180 -24.76 3.84 -15.38
N GLN A 181 -23.48 3.89 -15.08
CA GLN A 181 -22.39 3.60 -16.03
C GLN A 181 -21.90 2.16 -15.92
N GLN A 182 -20.98 1.90 -15.01
CA GLN A 182 -20.23 0.65 -14.98
C GLN A 182 -20.94 -0.47 -14.19
N ILE A 183 -21.49 -0.14 -13.04
CA ILE A 183 -22.02 -1.13 -12.10
C ILE A 183 -23.44 -1.62 -12.50
N LYS A 184 -24.18 -0.81 -13.24
CA LYS A 184 -25.53 -1.18 -13.68
C LYS A 184 -25.63 -2.56 -14.34
N PRO A 185 -24.71 -3.00 -15.24
CA PRO A 185 -24.74 -4.33 -15.81
C PRO A 185 -24.62 -5.48 -14.78
N LEU A 186 -24.15 -5.17 -13.58
CA LEU A 186 -23.97 -6.13 -12.48
C LEU A 186 -25.21 -6.27 -11.60
N GLY A 187 -26.34 -5.71 -12.00
CA GLY A 187 -27.57 -5.80 -11.25
C GLY A 187 -27.69 -4.79 -10.08
N VAL A 188 -26.85 -3.75 -10.08
CA VAL A 188 -27.00 -2.63 -9.16
C VAL A 188 -27.84 -1.54 -9.82
N TYR A 189 -29.03 -1.28 -9.26
CA TYR A 189 -29.99 -0.33 -9.80
C TYR A 189 -30.59 0.51 -8.68
N GLY A 190 -30.94 1.75 -8.98
CA GLY A 190 -31.64 2.61 -8.04
C GLY A 190 -31.00 3.99 -7.92
N ASP A 191 -31.33 4.67 -6.83
CA ASP A 191 -30.79 6.00 -6.48
C ASP A 191 -29.44 5.88 -5.80
N ALA A 192 -28.74 7.02 -5.67
CA ALA A 192 -27.50 7.09 -4.89
C ALA A 192 -27.72 6.60 -3.46
N GLY A 193 -26.80 5.80 -2.95
CA GLY A 193 -26.92 5.21 -1.61
C GLY A 193 -25.85 4.16 -1.34
N VAL A 194 -25.92 3.54 -0.18
CA VAL A 194 -25.01 2.46 0.20
C VAL A 194 -25.51 1.14 -0.38
N TYR A 195 -24.62 0.44 -1.07
CA TYR A 195 -24.85 -0.86 -1.68
C TYR A 195 -23.85 -1.89 -1.17
N HIS A 196 -24.34 -3.11 -0.95
CA HIS A 196 -23.49 -4.24 -0.64
C HIS A 196 -22.97 -4.85 -1.94
N LEU A 197 -21.65 -4.77 -2.15
CA LEU A 197 -20.97 -5.23 -3.36
C LEU A 197 -20.24 -6.54 -3.08
N ASN A 198 -20.37 -7.52 -3.96
CA ASN A 198 -19.49 -8.69 -4.01
C ASN A 198 -18.14 -8.32 -4.66
N GLY A 199 -17.21 -9.29 -4.72
CA GLY A 199 -15.87 -9.06 -5.23
C GLY A 199 -15.84 -8.53 -6.66
N TYR A 200 -16.60 -9.14 -7.58
CA TYR A 200 -16.69 -8.68 -8.97
C TYR A 200 -17.24 -7.24 -9.10
N GLN A 201 -18.25 -6.90 -8.32
CA GLN A 201 -18.83 -5.56 -8.30
C GLN A 201 -17.86 -4.53 -7.72
N ALA A 202 -17.16 -4.87 -6.64
CA ALA A 202 -16.15 -4.02 -6.04
C ALA A 202 -14.96 -3.78 -6.98
N LEU A 203 -14.49 -4.83 -7.67
CA LEU A 203 -13.45 -4.71 -8.68
C LEU A 203 -13.89 -3.80 -9.84
N THR A 204 -15.12 -3.97 -10.34
CA THR A 204 -15.68 -3.11 -11.39
C THR A 204 -15.76 -1.66 -10.93
N TYR A 205 -16.17 -1.42 -9.68
CA TYR A 205 -16.17 -0.08 -9.07
C TYR A 205 -14.77 0.54 -9.04
N CYS A 206 -13.74 -0.21 -8.67
CA CYS A 206 -12.34 0.24 -8.71
C CYS A 206 -11.83 0.60 -10.12
N ARG A 207 -12.45 0.06 -11.16
CA ARG A 207 -12.05 0.25 -12.57
C ARG A 207 -12.82 1.35 -13.30
N ILE A 208 -13.79 2.02 -12.67
CA ILE A 208 -14.55 3.11 -13.30
C ILE A 208 -13.60 4.26 -13.67
N ARG A 209 -13.61 4.66 -14.95
CA ARG A 209 -12.81 5.77 -15.51
C ARG A 209 -13.61 6.73 -16.37
N GLU A 210 -14.75 6.31 -16.89
CA GLU A 210 -15.46 7.00 -17.98
C GLU A 210 -16.27 8.21 -17.52
N ILE A 211 -16.51 8.34 -16.21
CA ILE A 211 -17.37 9.37 -15.64
C ILE A 211 -16.61 10.51 -14.98
N ASP A 212 -15.30 10.33 -14.75
CA ASP A 212 -14.47 11.30 -14.03
C ASP A 212 -12.96 11.04 -14.23
N SER A 213 -12.13 11.45 -13.27
CA SER A 213 -10.67 11.44 -13.37
C SER A 213 -10.01 10.17 -12.82
N ASP A 214 -8.72 9.98 -13.15
CA ASP A 214 -7.88 8.95 -12.56
C ASP A 214 -7.69 9.15 -11.04
N TYR A 215 -7.75 10.38 -10.54
CA TYR A 215 -7.73 10.69 -9.11
C TYR A 215 -8.97 10.13 -8.41
N THR A 216 -10.16 10.30 -8.97
CA THR A 216 -11.39 9.72 -8.43
C THR A 216 -11.37 8.19 -8.48
N ARG A 217 -10.70 7.61 -9.47
CA ARG A 217 -10.45 6.15 -9.49
C ARG A 217 -9.60 5.72 -8.29
N MET A 218 -8.53 6.44 -7.94
CA MET A 218 -7.71 6.15 -6.76
C MET A 218 -8.53 6.25 -5.46
N GLU A 219 -9.44 7.22 -5.37
CA GLU A 219 -10.38 7.34 -4.23
C GLU A 219 -11.31 6.12 -4.15
N ARG A 220 -11.86 5.64 -5.27
CA ARG A 220 -12.67 4.40 -5.31
C ARG A 220 -11.91 3.19 -4.81
N GLN A 221 -10.64 3.04 -5.20
CA GLN A 221 -9.78 1.98 -4.68
C GLN A 221 -9.58 2.10 -3.18
N ASN A 222 -9.38 3.31 -2.66
CA ASN A 222 -9.30 3.56 -1.22
C ASN A 222 -10.62 3.21 -0.51
N ASN A 223 -11.76 3.56 -1.08
CA ASN A 223 -13.07 3.24 -0.50
C ASN A 223 -13.25 1.73 -0.33
N VAL A 224 -12.80 0.93 -1.31
CA VAL A 224 -12.83 -0.54 -1.19
C VAL A 224 -11.87 -1.03 -0.11
N ILE A 225 -10.64 -0.50 -0.03
CA ILE A 225 -9.68 -0.85 1.03
C ILE A 225 -10.28 -0.52 2.41
N MET A 226 -10.82 0.68 2.58
CA MET A 226 -11.45 1.09 3.85
C MET A 226 -12.65 0.21 4.21
N ALA A 227 -13.46 -0.15 3.23
CA ALA A 227 -14.61 -1.04 3.45
C ALA A 227 -14.18 -2.47 3.82
N ILE A 228 -13.07 -2.98 3.28
CA ILE A 228 -12.46 -4.25 3.72
C ILE A 228 -11.99 -4.12 5.17
N ILE A 229 -11.29 -3.04 5.53
CA ILE A 229 -10.84 -2.78 6.90
C ILE A 229 -12.04 -2.74 7.86
N ASP A 230 -13.13 -2.08 7.47
CA ASP A 230 -14.37 -2.04 8.27
C ASP A 230 -14.98 -3.42 8.51
N LYS A 231 -14.86 -4.36 7.57
CA LYS A 231 -15.33 -5.75 7.74
C LYS A 231 -14.46 -6.56 8.69
N VAL A 232 -13.19 -6.20 8.86
CA VAL A 232 -12.24 -7.01 9.66
C VAL A 232 -11.88 -6.39 10.99
N LYS A 233 -12.07 -5.09 11.21
CA LYS A 233 -11.65 -4.38 12.43
C LYS A 233 -12.23 -4.93 13.74
N ASP A 234 -13.42 -5.47 13.69
CA ASP A 234 -14.12 -6.00 14.87
C ASP A 234 -13.97 -7.53 15.05
N LYS A 235 -13.20 -8.18 14.16
CA LYS A 235 -12.94 -9.61 14.23
C LYS A 235 -11.94 -9.92 15.33
N ASN A 236 -12.15 -11.06 16.01
CA ASN A 236 -11.16 -11.55 16.97
C ASN A 236 -9.92 -12.14 16.26
N ILE A 237 -8.84 -12.34 17.03
CA ILE A 237 -7.56 -12.80 16.48
C ILE A 237 -7.67 -14.14 15.72
N LEU A 238 -8.51 -15.07 16.14
CA LEU A 238 -8.66 -16.36 15.47
C LEU A 238 -9.36 -16.21 14.13
N GLU A 239 -10.38 -15.35 14.05
CA GLU A 239 -11.06 -15.01 12.80
C GLU A 239 -10.14 -14.27 11.82
N LEU A 240 -9.29 -13.34 12.33
CA LEU A 240 -8.31 -12.65 11.50
C LEU A 240 -7.25 -13.61 10.96
N VAL A 241 -6.80 -14.53 11.78
CA VAL A 241 -5.85 -15.56 11.42
C VAL A 241 -6.45 -16.52 10.37
N ASP A 242 -7.68 -16.97 10.51
CA ASP A 242 -8.36 -17.82 9.54
C ASP A 242 -8.58 -17.09 8.21
N LEU A 243 -9.01 -15.82 8.25
CA LEU A 243 -9.15 -14.96 7.07
C LEU A 243 -7.81 -14.75 6.36
N ALA A 244 -6.75 -14.44 7.12
CA ALA A 244 -5.41 -14.29 6.58
C ALA A 244 -4.98 -15.54 5.81
N ASN A 245 -5.19 -16.76 6.35
CA ASN A 245 -4.91 -18.01 5.65
C ASN A 245 -5.57 -18.11 4.29
N GLN A 246 -6.83 -17.69 4.21
CA GLN A 246 -7.60 -17.78 2.98
C GLN A 246 -7.16 -16.73 1.96
N ILE A 247 -6.62 -15.57 2.42
CA ILE A 247 -6.14 -14.47 1.58
C ILE A 247 -4.70 -14.70 1.11
N MET A 248 -3.86 -15.34 1.93
CA MET A 248 -2.43 -15.55 1.68
C MET A 248 -2.07 -16.07 0.28
N PRO A 249 -2.80 -17.05 -0.32
CA PRO A 249 -2.47 -17.55 -1.66
C PRO A 249 -2.64 -16.51 -2.78
N TYR A 250 -3.31 -15.40 -2.49
CA TYR A 250 -3.61 -14.32 -3.44
C TYR A 250 -2.70 -13.10 -3.29
N ILE A 251 -1.71 -13.18 -2.40
CA ILE A 251 -0.78 -12.10 -2.10
C ILE A 251 0.64 -12.56 -2.42
N GLU A 252 1.41 -11.67 -3.03
CA GLU A 252 2.86 -11.78 -3.18
C GLU A 252 3.53 -10.80 -2.21
N THR A 253 4.57 -11.20 -1.48
CA THR A 253 5.25 -10.31 -0.53
C THR A 253 6.64 -10.80 -0.16
N ASN A 254 7.52 -9.88 0.20
CA ASN A 254 8.81 -10.16 0.85
C ASN A 254 8.77 -9.97 2.38
N LEU A 255 7.59 -9.80 2.97
CA LEU A 255 7.45 -9.74 4.42
C LEU A 255 7.84 -11.09 5.05
N SER A 256 8.70 -11.06 6.07
CA SER A 256 8.99 -12.25 6.86
C SER A 256 7.79 -12.65 7.73
N ASN A 257 7.80 -13.89 8.25
CA ASN A 257 6.77 -14.32 9.20
C ASN A 257 6.76 -13.45 10.46
N GLU A 258 7.94 -13.02 10.90
CA GLU A 258 8.14 -12.14 12.04
C GLU A 258 7.57 -10.76 11.77
N ASP A 259 7.80 -10.18 10.58
CA ASP A 259 7.21 -8.89 10.18
C ASP A 259 5.68 -8.96 10.22
N ILE A 260 5.09 -9.96 9.57
CA ILE A 260 3.64 -10.13 9.51
C ILE A 260 3.04 -10.26 10.92
N LYS A 261 3.64 -11.10 11.78
CA LYS A 261 3.19 -11.25 13.16
C LYS A 261 3.29 -9.95 13.94
N SER A 262 4.43 -9.27 13.84
CA SER A 262 4.68 -8.01 14.53
C SER A 262 3.67 -6.94 14.11
N TYR A 263 3.44 -6.78 12.81
CA TYR A 263 2.50 -5.79 12.30
C TYR A 263 1.05 -6.15 12.66
N LEU A 264 0.63 -7.40 12.54
CA LEU A 264 -0.71 -7.82 12.96
C LEU A 264 -0.95 -7.55 14.46
N MET A 265 0.02 -7.85 15.31
CA MET A 265 -0.10 -7.58 16.75
C MET A 265 -0.14 -6.08 17.04
N SER A 266 0.63 -5.28 16.32
CA SER A 266 0.64 -3.82 16.45
C SER A 266 -0.70 -3.23 15.99
N LEU A 267 -1.24 -3.69 14.86
CA LEU A 267 -2.52 -3.23 14.32
C LEU A 267 -3.71 -3.45 15.26
N LEU A 268 -3.65 -4.46 16.14
CA LEU A 268 -4.68 -4.67 17.19
C LEU A 268 -4.76 -3.50 18.20
N THR A 269 -3.72 -2.65 18.25
CA THR A 269 -3.65 -1.50 19.15
C THR A 269 -3.91 -0.17 18.45
N PHE A 270 -4.03 -0.17 17.12
CA PHE A 270 -4.19 1.02 16.30
C PHE A 270 -5.68 1.43 16.20
N ASP A 271 -5.91 2.72 16.02
CA ASP A 271 -7.24 3.23 15.72
C ASP A 271 -7.55 3.08 14.23
N LEU A 272 -8.11 1.94 13.85
CA LEU A 272 -8.47 1.64 12.47
C LEU A 272 -9.67 2.48 11.96
N SER A 273 -10.33 3.26 12.82
CA SER A 273 -11.40 4.18 12.42
C SER A 273 -10.86 5.52 11.91
N ASN A 274 -9.57 5.82 12.13
CA ASN A 274 -8.93 7.09 11.77
C ASN A 274 -7.70 6.88 10.88
N ILE A 275 -7.87 6.16 9.78
CA ILE A 275 -6.82 5.99 8.78
C ILE A 275 -6.73 7.25 7.93
N LYS A 276 -5.55 7.87 7.93
CA LYS A 276 -5.28 9.05 7.11
C LYS A 276 -5.05 8.65 5.66
N GLN A 277 -5.53 9.47 4.73
CA GLN A 277 -5.33 9.28 3.30
C GLN A 277 -4.64 10.50 2.72
N TYR A 278 -3.66 10.26 1.88
CA TYR A 278 -2.91 11.27 1.16
C TYR A 278 -2.71 10.82 -0.29
N GLN A 279 -2.49 11.76 -1.20
CA GLN A 279 -2.17 11.45 -2.59
C GLN A 279 -1.00 12.31 -3.09
N VAL A 280 -0.28 11.79 -4.06
CA VAL A 280 0.86 12.44 -4.67
C VAL A 280 0.63 12.52 -6.19
N PRO A 281 0.52 13.75 -6.76
CA PRO A 281 0.53 15.06 -6.11
C PRO A 281 -0.76 15.37 -5.34
N GLU A 282 -0.66 16.21 -4.29
CA GLU A 282 -1.79 16.56 -3.43
C GLU A 282 -2.82 17.43 -4.14
N GLY A 283 -2.38 18.43 -4.92
CA GLY A 283 -3.22 19.34 -5.69
C GLY A 283 -3.86 18.69 -6.92
N GLY A 284 -3.63 17.40 -7.17
CA GLY A 284 -4.19 16.72 -8.31
C GLY A 284 -3.77 17.37 -9.63
N PHE A 285 -4.74 17.74 -10.47
CA PHE A 285 -4.45 18.34 -11.79
C PHE A 285 -3.82 19.73 -11.72
N ASP A 286 -3.99 20.46 -10.61
CA ASP A 286 -3.38 21.80 -10.45
C ASP A 286 -1.85 21.72 -10.24
N ASP A 287 -1.34 20.57 -9.84
CA ASP A 287 0.09 20.33 -9.58
C ASP A 287 0.78 19.53 -10.69
N ILE A 288 0.13 19.35 -11.83
CA ILE A 288 0.71 18.61 -12.96
C ILE A 288 0.67 19.41 -14.27
N ASN A 289 1.64 19.14 -15.14
CA ASN A 289 1.55 19.44 -16.56
C ASN A 289 1.55 18.15 -17.38
N VAL A 290 0.66 18.05 -18.34
CA VAL A 290 0.57 16.89 -19.22
C VAL A 290 1.69 16.91 -20.26
N ARG A 291 2.38 15.79 -20.43
CA ARG A 291 3.45 15.57 -21.41
C ARG A 291 3.22 14.30 -22.20
N SER A 292 3.97 14.13 -23.26
CA SER A 292 4.05 12.89 -24.06
C SER A 292 5.50 12.46 -24.18
N TYR A 293 5.77 11.17 -24.00
CA TYR A 293 7.10 10.60 -24.09
C TYR A 293 7.05 9.16 -24.57
N LYS A 294 7.96 8.77 -25.46
CA LYS A 294 8.06 7.40 -26.03
C LYS A 294 6.72 6.85 -26.56
N GLY A 295 5.85 7.71 -27.06
CA GLY A 295 4.52 7.32 -27.55
C GLY A 295 3.46 7.14 -26.47
N TYR A 296 3.77 7.32 -25.19
CA TYR A 296 2.81 7.33 -24.10
C TYR A 296 2.21 8.71 -23.88
N HIS A 297 0.92 8.75 -23.55
CA HIS A 297 0.17 9.95 -23.20
C HIS A 297 -1.07 9.53 -22.39
N PRO A 298 -1.44 10.22 -21.30
CA PRO A 298 -0.69 11.32 -20.67
C PRO A 298 0.49 10.83 -19.83
N LEU A 299 1.48 11.71 -19.64
CA LEU A 299 2.46 11.66 -18.56
C LEU A 299 2.35 12.95 -17.77
N TYR A 300 2.49 12.86 -16.45
CA TYR A 300 2.30 13.97 -15.54
C TYR A 300 3.63 14.49 -15.00
N LEU A 301 4.03 15.65 -15.50
CA LEU A 301 5.16 16.42 -14.97
C LEU A 301 4.69 17.14 -13.72
N LEU A 302 5.30 16.84 -12.58
CA LEU A 302 4.92 17.43 -11.30
C LEU A 302 5.43 18.87 -11.16
N ARG A 303 4.70 19.68 -10.39
CA ARG A 303 5.01 21.10 -10.17
C ARG A 303 6.33 21.30 -9.42
N SER A 304 6.59 20.49 -8.41
CA SER A 304 7.83 20.42 -7.65
C SER A 304 7.95 19.07 -6.98
N TYR A 305 8.96 18.31 -7.34
CA TYR A 305 9.23 17.00 -6.72
C TYR A 305 9.72 17.18 -5.28
N SER A 306 10.64 18.12 -5.08
CA SER A 306 11.23 18.39 -3.76
C SER A 306 10.21 18.92 -2.75
N ASP A 307 9.32 19.84 -3.13
CA ASP A 307 8.30 20.36 -2.21
C ASP A 307 7.22 19.30 -1.90
N MET A 308 6.87 18.51 -2.89
CA MET A 308 5.96 17.38 -2.72
C MET A 308 6.53 16.35 -1.74
N VAL A 309 7.82 16.03 -1.83
CA VAL A 309 8.48 15.09 -0.92
C VAL A 309 8.58 15.68 0.50
N LYS A 310 8.83 16.97 0.66
CA LYS A 310 8.75 17.63 1.99
C LYS A 310 7.36 17.46 2.61
N GLN A 311 6.30 17.67 1.82
CA GLN A 311 4.94 17.47 2.31
C GLN A 311 4.65 15.99 2.64
N LEU A 312 5.17 15.06 1.83
CA LEU A 312 5.07 13.64 2.09
C LEU A 312 5.72 13.25 3.43
N HIS A 313 6.96 13.71 3.67
CA HIS A 313 7.69 13.46 4.92
C HIS A 313 7.00 14.09 6.13
N LYS A 314 6.47 15.32 5.98
CA LYS A 314 5.64 15.94 7.01
C LYS A 314 4.44 15.06 7.37
N ASN A 315 3.77 14.49 6.38
CA ASN A 315 2.58 13.67 6.59
C ASN A 315 2.92 12.30 7.19
N ILE A 316 3.98 11.64 6.72
CA ILE A 316 4.37 10.29 7.15
C ILE A 316 5.07 10.33 8.51
N TYR A 317 6.09 11.20 8.66
CA TYR A 317 7.00 11.21 9.81
C TYR A 317 6.73 12.36 10.79
N ASN A 318 5.75 13.23 10.47
CA ASN A 318 5.50 14.48 11.21
C ASN A 318 6.74 15.39 11.27
N ASP A 319 7.54 15.38 10.19
CA ASP A 319 8.77 16.18 10.08
C ASP A 319 8.54 17.43 9.22
N ASP A 320 8.41 18.57 9.90
CA ASP A 320 8.28 19.89 9.25
C ASP A 320 9.63 20.45 8.73
N ASN A 321 10.74 19.81 9.08
CA ASN A 321 12.09 20.31 8.77
C ASN A 321 12.83 19.44 7.75
N TYR A 322 12.15 18.48 7.16
CA TYR A 322 12.74 17.56 6.20
C TYR A 322 13.45 18.30 5.06
N GLN A 323 14.67 17.86 4.74
CA GLN A 323 15.44 18.37 3.61
C GLN A 323 15.60 17.28 2.56
N PRO A 324 15.19 17.55 1.30
CA PRO A 324 15.36 16.62 0.19
C PRO A 324 16.82 16.19 0.02
N SER A 325 17.02 14.93 -0.33
CA SER A 325 18.36 14.39 -0.60
C SER A 325 18.98 15.03 -1.84
N GLU A 326 20.30 14.99 -1.94
CA GLU A 326 21.01 15.39 -3.16
C GLU A 326 20.55 14.56 -4.36
N GLN A 327 20.30 13.25 -4.17
CA GLN A 327 19.77 12.35 -5.19
C GLN A 327 18.43 12.85 -5.75
N LEU A 328 17.48 13.20 -4.91
CA LEU A 328 16.18 13.71 -5.35
C LEU A 328 16.32 15.05 -6.10
N LEU A 329 17.15 15.97 -5.60
CA LEU A 329 17.38 17.27 -6.24
C LEU A 329 18.03 17.11 -7.63
N GLU A 330 18.94 16.16 -7.79
CA GLU A 330 19.54 15.83 -9.09
C GLU A 330 18.52 15.21 -10.05
N ILE A 331 17.65 14.33 -9.54
CA ILE A 331 16.56 13.74 -10.33
C ILE A 331 15.58 14.83 -10.78
N GLU A 332 15.11 15.68 -9.87
CA GLU A 332 14.21 16.80 -10.19
C GLU A 332 14.79 17.71 -11.26
N LYS A 333 16.05 18.11 -11.09
CA LYS A 333 16.78 18.93 -12.07
C LYS A 333 16.83 18.24 -13.44
N SER A 334 17.17 16.96 -13.49
CA SER A 334 17.29 16.20 -14.72
C SER A 334 15.93 16.04 -15.44
N ILE A 335 14.84 15.86 -14.69
CA ILE A 335 13.49 15.81 -15.24
C ILE A 335 13.14 17.14 -15.90
N TYR A 336 13.39 18.29 -15.24
CA TYR A 336 13.08 19.59 -15.80
C TYR A 336 14.00 19.99 -16.98
N GLU A 337 15.27 19.58 -16.96
CA GLU A 337 16.16 19.76 -18.10
C GLU A 337 15.66 19.02 -19.34
N TYR A 338 15.04 17.84 -19.16
CA TYR A 338 14.55 17.01 -20.26
C TYR A 338 13.15 17.41 -20.74
N PHE A 339 12.18 17.57 -19.84
CA PHE A 339 10.78 17.81 -20.15
C PHE A 339 10.39 19.30 -20.17
N GLY A 340 11.30 20.19 -19.77
CA GLY A 340 11.03 21.60 -19.51
C GLY A 340 10.45 21.85 -18.12
N GLU A 341 10.52 23.09 -17.65
CA GLU A 341 9.96 23.48 -16.38
C GLU A 341 8.43 23.39 -16.36
N TRP A 342 7.86 23.22 -15.17
CA TRP A 342 6.43 23.30 -14.96
C TRP A 342 5.94 24.75 -15.23
N LYS A 343 4.82 24.91 -15.97
CA LYS A 343 4.24 26.21 -16.32
C LYS A 343 2.74 26.22 -16.02
N VAL A 344 2.25 27.33 -15.48
CA VAL A 344 0.80 27.51 -15.17
C VAL A 344 -0.06 27.36 -16.43
N GLU A 345 0.43 27.79 -17.59
CA GLU A 345 -0.32 27.76 -18.87
C GLU A 345 -0.54 26.35 -19.40
N ASP A 346 0.24 25.38 -18.93
CA ASP A 346 0.18 23.98 -19.33
C ASP A 346 -0.52 23.09 -18.28
N SER A 347 -1.06 23.68 -17.19
CA SER A 347 -1.84 22.93 -16.22
C SER A 347 -3.11 22.40 -16.89
N GLY A 348 -3.32 21.09 -16.81
CA GLY A 348 -4.42 20.40 -17.50
C GLY A 348 -5.77 20.71 -16.85
N ALA A 349 -6.31 21.90 -17.09
CA ALA A 349 -7.66 22.29 -16.73
C ALA A 349 -8.68 21.75 -17.73
#